data_a5297fd792a97fa8de3231eb3fd50c42
#
_entry.id   a5297fd792a97fa8de3231eb3fd50c42
#
_cell.length_a   1.000
_cell.length_b   1.000
_cell.length_c   1.000
_cell.angle_alpha   90.00
_cell.angle_beta   90.00
_cell.angle_gamma   90.00
#
_symmetry.space_group_name_H-M   'P 1'
#
loop_
_entity.id
_entity.type
_entity.pdbx_description
1 polymer ?
#
loop_
_entity_poly.entity_id
_entity_poly.type
_entity_poly.pdbx_seq_one_letter_code
_entity_poly.pdbx_strand_id
1 'polypeptide(L)'
;MVIDSRQVDGIFVEHVAPEGAPKGPPVVFVHGGSHGSWLWEQWLPYFAAAGRHSYAFSWYNHTNSRNLPKDEFVQRSMLDVTRELRTVISHVGETPVLVAHSMGAAAVQKYAEQFPVAAQVLLAPVPSQHTAGAPLPLEVDLSEPFPPMPYEMAVEWFFAGCSDDDARRYYSLMPDESPKAVWEAAQRGAAIALNRTQISGPALMVAGGRDIVSPADLVRRHADHFGADYLFLPDRAHSLILEPRWTEVADRVLSWLDRSVW
;
A
#
# COMPACT_ATOMS: atom_id res chain seq x y z
N MET A 1 1.18 -21.94 -8.00
CA MET A 1 0.87 -20.93 -9.03
C MET A 1 2.16 -20.23 -9.44
N VAL A 2 2.29 -19.84 -10.71
CA VAL A 2 3.50 -19.15 -11.22
C VAL A 2 3.20 -17.65 -11.22
N ILE A 3 4.15 -16.86 -10.69
CA ILE A 3 4.10 -15.39 -10.81
C ILE A 3 4.65 -15.05 -12.20
N ASP A 4 3.81 -14.46 -13.06
CA ASP A 4 4.21 -13.87 -14.33
C ASP A 4 4.60 -12.40 -14.08
N SER A 5 5.75 -11.98 -14.62
CA SER A 5 6.22 -10.60 -14.46
C SER A 5 6.51 -9.96 -15.81
N ARG A 6 6.20 -8.67 -15.93
CA ARG A 6 6.38 -7.90 -17.17
C ARG A 6 6.62 -6.43 -16.92
N GLN A 7 7.10 -5.75 -17.95
CA GLN A 7 7.19 -4.29 -17.97
C GLN A 7 5.97 -3.69 -18.68
N VAL A 8 5.31 -2.74 -18.04
CA VAL A 8 4.19 -1.96 -18.60
C VAL A 8 4.57 -0.48 -18.51
N ASP A 9 4.98 0.12 -19.62
CA ASP A 9 5.48 1.51 -19.70
C ASP A 9 6.59 1.83 -18.68
N GLY A 10 7.50 0.86 -18.45
CA GLY A 10 8.59 0.98 -17.48
C GLY A 10 8.19 0.73 -16.03
N ILE A 11 6.98 0.26 -15.79
CA ILE A 11 6.49 -0.19 -14.49
C ILE A 11 6.63 -1.72 -14.44
N PHE A 12 7.32 -2.23 -13.42
CA PHE A 12 7.38 -3.66 -13.18
C PHE A 12 6.07 -4.13 -12.56
N VAL A 13 5.40 -5.06 -13.24
CA VAL A 13 4.11 -5.63 -12.82
C VAL A 13 4.23 -7.13 -12.68
N GLU A 14 3.76 -7.66 -11.58
CA GLU A 14 3.62 -9.08 -11.29
C GLU A 14 2.15 -9.49 -11.32
N HIS A 15 1.85 -10.67 -11.82
CA HIS A 15 0.50 -11.18 -11.97
C HIS A 15 0.44 -12.67 -11.64
N VAL A 16 -0.60 -13.06 -10.93
CA VAL A 16 -0.98 -14.47 -10.74
C VAL A 16 -2.45 -14.64 -11.14
N ALA A 17 -2.68 -15.52 -12.09
CA ALA A 17 -4.03 -15.87 -12.51
C ALA A 17 -4.63 -16.96 -11.59
N PRO A 18 -5.94 -16.93 -11.32
CA PRO A 18 -6.62 -18.00 -10.61
C PRO A 18 -6.70 -19.27 -11.46
N GLU A 19 -6.85 -20.41 -10.80
CA GLU A 19 -7.20 -21.66 -11.49
C GLU A 19 -8.69 -21.65 -11.84
N GLY A 20 -9.02 -21.69 -13.12
CA GLY A 20 -10.42 -21.67 -13.62
C GLY A 20 -10.99 -20.27 -13.79
N ALA A 21 -12.31 -20.17 -13.84
CA ALA A 21 -12.99 -18.89 -14.04
C ALA A 21 -12.81 -17.95 -12.82
N PRO A 22 -12.50 -16.67 -13.03
CA PRO A 22 -12.36 -15.72 -11.93
C PRO A 22 -13.70 -15.50 -11.22
N LYS A 23 -13.62 -15.25 -9.90
CA LYS A 23 -14.79 -15.09 -9.01
C LYS A 23 -15.08 -13.63 -8.68
N GLY A 24 -14.74 -12.68 -9.53
CA GLY A 24 -15.03 -11.25 -9.31
C GLY A 24 -13.96 -10.35 -9.90
N PRO A 25 -13.99 -9.05 -9.59
CA PRO A 25 -13.03 -8.09 -10.10
C PRO A 25 -11.57 -8.47 -9.80
N PRO A 26 -10.61 -8.09 -10.67
CA PRO A 26 -9.20 -8.26 -10.39
C PRO A 26 -8.78 -7.44 -9.16
N VAL A 27 -7.75 -7.91 -8.46
CA VAL A 27 -7.16 -7.23 -7.32
C VAL A 27 -5.82 -6.64 -7.74
N VAL A 28 -5.64 -5.34 -7.50
CA VAL A 28 -4.36 -4.66 -7.71
C VAL A 28 -3.80 -4.23 -6.35
N PHE A 29 -2.63 -4.76 -6.03
CA PHE A 29 -1.90 -4.49 -4.80
C PHE A 29 -0.94 -3.33 -4.97
N VAL A 30 -0.95 -2.39 -4.01
CA VAL A 30 -0.17 -1.15 -4.02
C VAL A 30 0.69 -1.08 -2.77
N HIS A 31 2.01 -1.11 -2.93
CA HIS A 31 2.95 -1.09 -1.80
C HIS A 31 3.03 0.28 -1.11
N GLY A 32 3.66 0.34 0.06
CA GLY A 32 4.00 1.56 0.78
C GLY A 32 5.38 2.11 0.43
N GLY A 33 5.80 3.19 1.09
CA GLY A 33 7.11 3.81 0.88
C GLY A 33 8.27 2.86 1.16
N SER A 34 9.37 3.03 0.42
CA SER A 34 10.58 2.21 0.48
C SER A 34 10.37 0.70 0.30
N HIS A 35 9.29 0.30 -0.38
CA HIS A 35 8.99 -1.09 -0.69
C HIS A 35 8.97 -1.31 -2.22
N GLY A 36 8.40 -2.41 -2.67
CA GLY A 36 8.20 -2.78 -4.06
C GLY A 36 7.11 -3.84 -4.15
N SER A 37 6.88 -4.39 -5.35
CA SER A 37 5.88 -5.45 -5.55
C SER A 37 6.16 -6.70 -4.70
N TRP A 38 7.43 -6.93 -4.30
CA TRP A 38 7.85 -8.01 -3.41
C TRP A 38 7.07 -8.02 -2.06
N LEU A 39 6.54 -6.88 -1.62
CA LEU A 39 5.68 -6.77 -0.45
C LEU A 39 4.49 -7.74 -0.51
N TRP A 40 4.06 -8.05 -1.72
CA TRP A 40 2.86 -8.84 -2.00
C TRP A 40 3.17 -10.27 -2.51
N GLU A 41 4.44 -10.71 -2.44
CA GLU A 41 4.88 -12.01 -2.98
C GLU A 41 4.07 -13.21 -2.45
N GLN A 42 3.61 -13.13 -1.19
CA GLN A 42 2.79 -14.16 -0.56
C GLN A 42 1.29 -13.95 -0.84
N TRP A 43 0.85 -12.71 -0.97
CA TRP A 43 -0.56 -12.35 -1.18
C TRP A 43 -1.02 -12.65 -2.61
N LEU A 44 -0.17 -12.45 -3.60
CA LEU A 44 -0.51 -12.71 -4.99
C LEU A 44 -1.03 -14.13 -5.22
N PRO A 45 -0.27 -15.21 -4.90
CA PRO A 45 -0.76 -16.58 -5.08
C PRO A 45 -1.93 -16.90 -4.14
N TYR A 46 -1.99 -16.30 -2.95
CA TYR A 46 -3.06 -16.54 -1.99
C TYR A 46 -4.41 -16.04 -2.49
N PHE A 47 -4.47 -14.83 -3.03
CA PHE A 47 -5.68 -14.27 -3.63
C PHE A 47 -6.03 -14.96 -4.95
N ALA A 48 -5.05 -15.39 -5.73
CA ALA A 48 -5.28 -16.18 -6.91
C ALA A 48 -5.90 -17.55 -6.57
N ALA A 49 -5.45 -18.21 -5.48
CA ALA A 49 -6.08 -19.43 -4.99
C ALA A 49 -7.52 -19.22 -4.53
N ALA A 50 -7.86 -18.02 -4.05
CA ALA A 50 -9.23 -17.63 -3.74
C ALA A 50 -10.07 -17.29 -4.98
N GLY A 51 -9.51 -17.41 -6.19
CA GLY A 51 -10.22 -17.20 -7.46
C GLY A 51 -10.12 -15.76 -7.99
N ARG A 52 -9.11 -14.98 -7.62
CA ARG A 52 -8.94 -13.58 -8.05
C ARG A 52 -7.73 -13.41 -8.96
N HIS A 53 -7.89 -12.72 -10.10
CA HIS A 53 -6.71 -12.19 -10.77
C HIS A 53 -6.00 -11.22 -9.83
N SER A 54 -4.73 -11.45 -9.55
CA SER A 54 -3.94 -10.72 -8.55
C SER A 54 -2.75 -10.05 -9.21
N TYR A 55 -2.68 -8.73 -9.12
CA TYR A 55 -1.62 -7.91 -9.69
C TYR A 55 -0.90 -7.14 -8.59
N ALA A 56 0.42 -7.03 -8.67
CA ALA A 56 1.21 -6.10 -7.87
C ALA A 56 2.16 -5.35 -8.78
N PHE A 57 2.52 -4.13 -8.44
CA PHE A 57 3.48 -3.36 -9.22
C PHE A 57 4.43 -2.58 -8.32
N SER A 58 5.62 -2.29 -8.83
CA SER A 58 6.58 -1.40 -8.18
C SER A 58 6.46 0.01 -8.76
N TRP A 59 6.49 1.03 -7.89
CA TRP A 59 6.52 2.43 -8.32
C TRP A 59 7.79 2.73 -9.11
N TYR A 60 7.84 3.84 -9.83
CA TYR A 60 9.10 4.31 -10.42
C TYR A 60 10.15 4.50 -9.33
N ASN A 61 11.40 4.22 -9.63
CA ASN A 61 12.56 4.14 -8.72
C ASN A 61 12.51 2.99 -7.70
N HIS A 62 11.47 2.15 -7.72
CA HIS A 62 11.37 0.97 -6.85
C HIS A 62 11.59 -0.30 -7.67
N THR A 63 11.87 -1.38 -6.98
CA THR A 63 12.23 -2.72 -7.48
C THR A 63 11.83 -2.99 -8.95
N ASN A 64 12.84 -3.11 -9.83
CA ASN A 64 12.70 -3.44 -11.25
C ASN A 64 11.89 -2.45 -12.12
N SER A 65 11.29 -1.41 -11.57
CA SER A 65 10.68 -0.34 -12.34
C SER A 65 11.71 0.68 -12.81
N ARG A 66 11.35 1.44 -13.84
CA ARG A 66 12.18 2.50 -14.41
C ARG A 66 12.57 3.54 -13.38
N ASN A 67 13.82 3.98 -13.39
CA ASN A 67 14.26 5.14 -12.61
C ASN A 67 13.90 6.45 -13.33
N LEU A 68 13.40 7.39 -12.56
CA LEU A 68 13.23 8.79 -12.97
C LEU A 68 14.56 9.54 -12.80
N PRO A 69 14.78 10.67 -13.50
CA PRO A 69 15.86 11.59 -13.16
C PRO A 69 15.80 12.03 -11.69
N LYS A 70 16.96 12.28 -11.09
CA LYS A 70 17.06 12.62 -9.65
C LYS A 70 16.18 13.82 -9.29
N ASP A 71 16.22 14.88 -10.10
CA ASP A 71 15.47 16.11 -9.89
C ASP A 71 13.95 15.91 -9.94
N GLU A 72 13.47 14.97 -10.76
CA GLU A 72 12.07 14.56 -10.78
C GLU A 72 11.75 13.68 -9.55
N PHE A 73 12.62 12.70 -9.23
CA PHE A 73 12.39 11.77 -8.15
C PHE A 73 12.29 12.45 -6.78
N VAL A 74 13.20 13.39 -6.47
CA VAL A 74 13.19 14.07 -5.16
C VAL A 74 11.96 14.97 -4.96
N GLN A 75 11.30 15.39 -6.04
CA GLN A 75 10.08 16.20 -5.98
C GLN A 75 8.79 15.38 -6.03
N ARG A 76 8.91 14.06 -6.12
CA ARG A 76 7.78 13.18 -6.30
C ARG A 76 6.97 13.02 -5.01
N SER A 77 5.67 13.36 -5.05
CA SER A 77 4.71 13.07 -4.00
C SER A 77 4.31 11.59 -4.00
N MET A 78 3.94 11.05 -2.84
CA MET A 78 3.27 9.74 -2.78
C MET A 78 1.96 9.73 -3.59
N LEU A 79 1.31 10.86 -3.76
CA LEU A 79 0.07 10.98 -4.55
C LEU A 79 0.34 10.89 -6.06
N ASP A 80 1.56 11.11 -6.53
CA ASP A 80 1.91 10.96 -7.95
C ASP A 80 1.87 9.51 -8.43
N VAL A 81 1.87 8.54 -7.52
CA VAL A 81 1.68 7.11 -7.81
C VAL A 81 0.34 6.83 -8.52
N THR A 82 -0.61 7.76 -8.46
CA THR A 82 -1.85 7.69 -9.26
C THR A 82 -1.58 7.56 -10.76
N ARG A 83 -0.43 8.03 -11.25
CA ARG A 83 -0.03 7.90 -12.68
C ARG A 83 0.26 6.45 -13.02
N GLU A 84 1.06 5.76 -12.19
CA GLU A 84 1.35 4.33 -12.37
C GLU A 84 0.11 3.48 -12.17
N LEU A 85 -0.69 3.79 -11.16
CA LEU A 85 -1.99 3.13 -10.95
C LEU A 85 -2.84 3.18 -12.21
N ARG A 86 -2.96 4.35 -12.84
CA ARG A 86 -3.72 4.52 -14.07
C ARG A 86 -3.18 3.64 -15.21
N THR A 87 -1.87 3.60 -15.37
CA THR A 87 -1.22 2.76 -16.40
C THR A 87 -1.46 1.28 -16.15
N VAL A 88 -1.26 0.83 -14.90
CA VAL A 88 -1.46 -0.58 -14.51
C VAL A 88 -2.93 -0.98 -14.67
N ILE A 89 -3.89 -0.18 -14.19
CA ILE A 89 -5.32 -0.47 -14.31
C ILE A 89 -5.78 -0.47 -15.77
N SER A 90 -5.23 0.42 -16.61
CA SER A 90 -5.50 0.38 -18.05
C SER A 90 -4.99 -0.92 -18.69
N HIS A 91 -3.85 -1.45 -18.22
CA HIS A 91 -3.32 -2.74 -18.67
C HIS A 91 -4.17 -3.92 -18.17
N VAL A 92 -4.67 -3.86 -16.94
CA VAL A 92 -5.60 -4.86 -16.36
C VAL A 92 -6.91 -4.91 -17.16
N GLY A 93 -7.39 -3.77 -17.65
CA GLY A 93 -8.55 -3.67 -18.54
C GLY A 93 -9.92 -3.78 -17.87
N GLU A 94 -9.95 -3.89 -16.54
CA GLU A 94 -11.16 -4.01 -15.73
C GLU A 94 -11.09 -3.09 -14.51
N THR A 95 -12.26 -2.71 -13.96
CA THR A 95 -12.33 -1.94 -12.71
C THR A 95 -11.92 -2.82 -11.53
N PRO A 96 -10.76 -2.56 -10.87
CA PRO A 96 -10.22 -3.45 -9.86
C PRO A 96 -10.72 -3.16 -8.44
N VAL A 97 -10.53 -4.13 -7.56
CA VAL A 97 -10.33 -3.89 -6.14
C VAL A 97 -8.91 -3.41 -5.94
N LEU A 98 -8.71 -2.33 -5.18
CA LEU A 98 -7.39 -1.82 -4.80
C LEU A 98 -7.08 -2.20 -3.36
N VAL A 99 -5.99 -2.94 -3.15
CA VAL A 99 -5.48 -3.29 -1.81
C VAL A 99 -4.15 -2.59 -1.62
N ALA A 100 -4.08 -1.68 -0.67
CA ALA A 100 -2.94 -0.79 -0.52
C ALA A 100 -2.40 -0.74 0.91
N HIS A 101 -1.10 -0.57 1.04
CA HIS A 101 -0.40 -0.44 2.32
C HIS A 101 0.20 0.96 2.50
N SER A 102 0.06 1.53 3.70
CA SER A 102 0.77 2.73 4.14
C SER A 102 0.61 3.93 3.17
N MET A 103 1.70 4.47 2.60
CA MET A 103 1.68 5.55 1.60
C MET A 103 0.84 5.19 0.36
N GLY A 104 0.86 3.91 -0.07
CA GLY A 104 0.06 3.44 -1.19
C GLY A 104 -1.44 3.62 -0.99
N ALA A 105 -1.90 3.59 0.27
CA ALA A 105 -3.31 3.84 0.60
C ALA A 105 -3.74 5.27 0.27
N ALA A 106 -2.88 6.27 0.52
CA ALA A 106 -3.16 7.65 0.15
C ALA A 106 -3.23 7.82 -1.38
N ALA A 107 -2.33 7.16 -2.12
CA ALA A 107 -2.35 7.15 -3.58
C ALA A 107 -3.63 6.50 -4.14
N VAL A 108 -4.08 5.38 -3.54
CA VAL A 108 -5.32 4.70 -3.93
C VAL A 108 -6.55 5.58 -3.68
N GLN A 109 -6.63 6.24 -2.52
CA GLN A 109 -7.72 7.17 -2.24
C GLN A 109 -7.69 8.36 -3.20
N LYS A 110 -6.51 8.88 -3.54
CA LYS A 110 -6.36 9.96 -4.54
C LYS A 110 -6.78 9.53 -5.94
N TYR A 111 -6.47 8.29 -6.32
CA TYR A 111 -6.95 7.71 -7.58
C TYR A 111 -8.49 7.60 -7.60
N ALA A 112 -9.08 7.13 -6.51
CA ALA A 112 -10.52 6.93 -6.39
C ALA A 112 -11.35 8.23 -6.38
N GLU A 113 -10.71 9.40 -6.18
CA GLU A 113 -11.36 10.70 -6.41
C GLU A 113 -11.71 10.95 -7.89
N GLN A 114 -11.02 10.30 -8.81
CA GLN A 114 -11.10 10.61 -10.25
C GLN A 114 -11.61 9.43 -11.08
N PHE A 115 -11.41 8.21 -10.58
CA PHE A 115 -11.66 6.99 -11.34
C PHE A 115 -12.42 5.97 -10.50
N PRO A 116 -13.32 5.18 -11.12
CA PRO A 116 -14.04 4.14 -10.42
C PRO A 116 -13.11 3.02 -9.93
N VAL A 117 -13.42 2.48 -8.77
CA VAL A 117 -12.82 1.28 -8.19
C VAL A 117 -13.94 0.36 -7.67
N ALA A 118 -13.74 -0.95 -7.73
CA ALA A 118 -14.73 -1.90 -7.21
C ALA A 118 -14.81 -1.85 -5.68
N ALA A 119 -13.66 -1.72 -5.02
CA ALA A 119 -13.53 -1.47 -3.59
C ALA A 119 -12.11 -1.02 -3.25
N GLN A 120 -11.93 -0.51 -2.02
CA GLN A 120 -10.63 -0.15 -1.46
C GLN A 120 -10.38 -0.91 -0.15
N VAL A 121 -9.21 -1.53 -0.02
CA VAL A 121 -8.71 -2.09 1.24
C VAL A 121 -7.41 -1.37 1.60
N LEU A 122 -7.43 -0.62 2.68
CA LEU A 122 -6.35 0.28 3.09
C LEU A 122 -5.73 -0.26 4.39
N LEU A 123 -4.54 -0.84 4.28
CA LEU A 123 -3.81 -1.51 5.35
C LEU A 123 -2.82 -0.54 5.98
N ALA A 124 -2.95 -0.23 7.26
CA ALA A 124 -2.12 0.76 7.97
C ALA A 124 -1.96 2.08 7.19
N PRO A 125 -3.06 2.71 6.72
CA PRO A 125 -2.99 3.84 5.78
C PRO A 125 -2.33 5.08 6.40
N VAL A 126 -1.62 5.85 5.55
CA VAL A 126 -1.32 7.25 5.86
C VAL A 126 -2.65 8.03 5.84
N PRO A 127 -3.01 8.77 6.90
CA PRO A 127 -4.26 9.52 6.96
C PRO A 127 -4.24 10.76 6.03
N SER A 128 -5.36 11.49 5.96
CA SER A 128 -5.47 12.76 5.23
C SER A 128 -5.52 13.96 6.18
N GLN A 129 -5.50 15.17 5.61
CA GLN A 129 -5.53 16.44 6.37
C GLN A 129 -6.68 16.56 7.37
N HIS A 130 -7.80 15.89 7.12
CA HIS A 130 -8.98 15.93 7.99
C HIS A 130 -8.83 15.10 9.26
N THR A 131 -7.88 14.16 9.27
CA THR A 131 -7.66 13.20 10.36
C THR A 131 -6.20 13.12 10.77
N ALA A 132 -5.45 14.18 10.46
CA ALA A 132 -4.02 14.25 10.71
C ALA A 132 -3.66 14.03 12.19
N GLY A 133 -2.52 13.38 12.40
CA GLY A 133 -1.89 13.21 13.70
C GLY A 133 -0.71 14.15 13.93
N ALA A 134 -0.09 14.04 15.09
CA ALA A 134 1.18 14.72 15.35
C ALA A 134 2.26 14.16 14.38
N PRO A 135 3.09 15.04 13.78
CA PRO A 135 4.16 14.59 12.89
C PRO A 135 5.11 13.60 13.56
N LEU A 136 5.67 12.68 12.76
CA LEU A 136 6.78 11.84 13.19
C LEU A 136 8.05 12.68 13.35
N PRO A 137 8.90 12.41 14.34
CA PRO A 137 10.17 13.11 14.55
C PRO A 137 11.23 12.61 13.53
N LEU A 138 11.02 12.90 12.26
CA LEU A 138 11.90 12.49 11.16
C LEU A 138 12.38 13.73 10.41
N GLU A 139 13.69 13.92 10.39
CA GLU A 139 14.35 14.92 9.56
C GLU A 139 14.57 14.36 8.16
N VAL A 140 14.17 15.12 7.14
CA VAL A 140 14.27 14.72 5.73
C VAL A 140 14.97 15.80 4.93
N ASP A 141 16.11 15.49 4.31
CA ASP A 141 16.74 16.34 3.32
C ASP A 141 15.99 16.22 2.00
N LEU A 142 15.27 17.26 1.61
CA LEU A 142 14.45 17.27 0.38
C LEU A 142 15.28 17.36 -0.90
N SER A 143 16.60 17.50 -0.85
CA SER A 143 17.48 17.63 -2.01
C SER A 143 18.07 16.30 -2.49
N GLU A 144 18.05 15.27 -1.66
CA GLU A 144 18.62 13.96 -1.94
C GLU A 144 17.59 12.83 -1.76
N PRO A 145 17.66 11.74 -2.57
CA PRO A 145 16.87 10.55 -2.31
C PRO A 145 17.02 10.08 -0.87
N PHE A 146 15.92 9.71 -0.24
CA PHE A 146 15.91 9.26 1.14
C PHE A 146 16.31 7.77 1.19
N PRO A 147 17.48 7.43 1.76
CA PRO A 147 17.91 6.04 1.86
C PRO A 147 17.04 5.27 2.87
N PRO A 148 17.03 3.93 2.82
CA PRO A 148 16.43 3.15 3.89
C PRO A 148 16.95 3.63 5.25
N MET A 149 16.03 3.85 6.19
CA MET A 149 16.41 4.30 7.53
C MET A 149 17.33 3.26 8.22
N PRO A 150 18.10 3.64 9.27
CA PRO A 150 18.92 2.69 10.00
C PRO A 150 18.17 1.41 10.37
N TYR A 151 18.84 0.24 10.29
CA TYR A 151 18.19 -1.07 10.43
C TYR A 151 17.34 -1.18 11.70
N GLU A 152 17.86 -0.73 12.84
CA GLU A 152 17.17 -0.80 14.13
C GLU A 152 15.87 0.02 14.12
N MET A 153 15.89 1.18 13.47
CA MET A 153 14.70 2.03 13.29
C MET A 153 13.72 1.38 12.32
N ALA A 154 14.19 0.79 11.22
CA ALA A 154 13.35 0.07 10.27
C ALA A 154 12.66 -1.14 10.91
N VAL A 155 13.36 -1.87 11.80
CA VAL A 155 12.77 -2.96 12.58
C VAL A 155 11.68 -2.42 13.50
N GLU A 156 11.95 -1.37 14.25
CA GLU A 156 10.98 -0.78 15.18
C GLU A 156 9.74 -0.25 14.46
N TRP A 157 9.92 0.45 13.33
CA TRP A 157 8.82 1.13 12.65
C TRP A 157 8.06 0.24 11.69
N PHE A 158 8.77 -0.63 10.95
CA PHE A 158 8.13 -1.43 9.89
C PHE A 158 8.05 -2.91 10.20
N PHE A 159 9.05 -3.49 10.85
CA PHE A 159 9.18 -4.94 10.97
C PHE A 159 9.04 -5.48 12.40
N ALA A 160 8.46 -4.67 13.32
CA ALA A 160 8.35 -5.01 14.74
C ALA A 160 7.60 -6.33 15.04
N GLY A 161 6.80 -6.82 14.09
CA GLY A 161 6.09 -8.10 14.18
C GLY A 161 6.77 -9.26 13.48
N CYS A 162 7.86 -9.01 12.71
CA CYS A 162 8.58 -10.02 11.94
C CYS A 162 9.63 -10.76 12.78
N SER A 163 10.09 -11.93 12.31
CA SER A 163 11.29 -12.57 12.85
C SER A 163 12.54 -11.77 12.44
N ASP A 164 13.67 -11.96 13.17
CA ASP A 164 14.92 -11.28 12.84
C ASP A 164 15.41 -11.61 11.41
N ASP A 165 15.27 -12.86 10.99
CA ASP A 165 15.67 -13.30 9.64
C ASP A 165 14.79 -12.66 8.58
N ASP A 166 13.47 -12.63 8.77
CA ASP A 166 12.54 -11.97 7.86
C ASP A 166 12.77 -10.46 7.80
N ALA A 167 12.98 -9.82 8.97
CA ALA A 167 13.26 -8.39 9.02
C ALA A 167 14.55 -8.03 8.26
N ARG A 168 15.64 -8.83 8.39
CA ARG A 168 16.88 -8.65 7.61
C ARG A 168 16.64 -8.84 6.12
N ARG A 169 15.88 -9.87 5.75
CA ARG A 169 15.52 -10.12 4.36
C ARG A 169 14.75 -8.95 3.77
N TYR A 170 13.68 -8.49 4.42
CA TYR A 170 12.87 -7.38 3.91
C TYR A 170 13.64 -6.07 3.88
N TYR A 171 14.46 -5.79 4.90
CA TYR A 171 15.30 -4.61 4.92
C TYR A 171 16.28 -4.56 3.72
N SER A 172 16.86 -5.70 3.35
CA SER A 172 17.76 -5.78 2.19
C SER A 172 17.10 -5.51 0.83
N LEU A 173 15.77 -5.53 0.78
CA LEU A 173 14.98 -5.25 -0.42
C LEU A 173 14.49 -3.79 -0.50
N MET A 174 14.69 -2.99 0.56
CA MET A 174 14.20 -1.61 0.60
C MET A 174 15.02 -0.72 -0.35
N PRO A 175 14.37 -0.06 -1.33
CA PRO A 175 15.02 0.97 -2.16
C PRO A 175 15.03 2.32 -1.46
N ASP A 176 15.78 3.26 -2.03
CA ASP A 176 15.61 4.68 -1.73
C ASP A 176 14.18 5.13 -2.02
N GLU A 177 13.70 6.11 -1.24
CA GLU A 177 12.39 6.72 -1.44
C GLU A 177 12.52 8.18 -1.87
N SER A 178 11.46 8.73 -2.47
CA SER A 178 11.35 10.16 -2.65
C SER A 178 11.33 10.87 -1.30
N PRO A 179 12.26 11.82 -1.05
CA PRO A 179 12.30 12.55 0.21
C PRO A 179 11.00 13.35 0.43
N LYS A 180 10.38 13.83 -0.64
CA LYS A 180 9.08 14.52 -0.54
C LYS A 180 7.99 13.56 -0.07
N ALA A 181 7.91 12.34 -0.61
CA ALA A 181 6.93 11.35 -0.16
C ALA A 181 7.16 10.95 1.30
N VAL A 182 8.43 10.79 1.72
CA VAL A 182 8.78 10.53 3.12
C VAL A 182 8.36 11.68 4.02
N TRP A 183 8.65 12.93 3.63
CA TRP A 183 8.24 14.11 4.37
C TRP A 183 6.71 14.19 4.49
N GLU A 184 5.98 13.98 3.39
CA GLU A 184 4.51 13.96 3.39
C GLU A 184 3.95 12.89 4.35
N ALA A 185 4.53 11.68 4.37
CA ALA A 185 4.13 10.62 5.30
C ALA A 185 4.43 10.98 6.76
N ALA A 186 5.61 11.58 7.01
CA ALA A 186 6.02 12.02 8.34
C ALA A 186 5.09 13.11 8.92
N GLN A 187 4.40 13.89 8.08
CA GLN A 187 3.37 14.84 8.52
C GLN A 187 2.06 14.16 8.98
N ARG A 188 2.01 12.82 8.96
CA ARG A 188 0.85 12.03 9.39
C ARG A 188 -0.49 12.59 8.91
N GLY A 189 -0.59 12.89 7.64
CA GLY A 189 -1.80 13.32 6.94
C GLY A 189 -1.89 14.83 6.70
N ALA A 190 -1.22 15.69 7.47
CA ALA A 190 -1.37 17.14 7.32
C ALA A 190 -1.02 17.64 5.89
N ALA A 191 -0.12 16.93 5.19
CA ALA A 191 0.26 17.25 3.82
C ALA A 191 -0.59 16.53 2.74
N ILE A 192 -1.54 15.65 3.14
CA ILE A 192 -2.30 14.79 2.21
C ILE A 192 -3.72 15.33 2.02
N ALA A 193 -3.95 15.98 0.89
CA ALA A 193 -5.25 16.55 0.54
C ALA A 193 -6.12 15.52 -0.19
N LEU A 194 -7.17 15.04 0.47
CA LEU A 194 -8.18 14.14 -0.09
C LEU A 194 -9.58 14.76 0.03
N ASN A 195 -10.39 14.54 -1.01
CA ASN A 195 -11.78 15.00 -1.05
C ASN A 195 -12.74 13.81 -0.89
N ARG A 196 -13.25 13.64 0.33
CA ARG A 196 -14.20 12.57 0.65
C ARG A 196 -15.40 12.49 -0.28
N THR A 197 -15.92 13.64 -0.73
CA THR A 197 -17.15 13.67 -1.55
C THR A 197 -16.97 13.10 -2.95
N GLN A 198 -15.72 12.93 -3.40
CA GLN A 198 -15.38 12.35 -4.69
C GLN A 198 -15.04 10.85 -4.61
N ILE A 199 -14.79 10.35 -3.39
CA ILE A 199 -14.45 8.93 -3.17
C ILE A 199 -15.74 8.18 -2.89
N SER A 200 -16.00 7.13 -3.68
CA SER A 200 -17.20 6.30 -3.57
C SER A 200 -16.84 4.81 -3.59
N GLY A 201 -17.82 3.97 -3.25
CA GLY A 201 -17.68 2.52 -3.20
C GLY A 201 -17.27 1.99 -1.83
N PRO A 202 -17.32 0.66 -1.65
CA PRO A 202 -16.95 0.00 -0.41
C PRO A 202 -15.48 0.26 -0.05
N ALA A 203 -15.20 0.54 1.22
CA ALA A 203 -13.84 0.71 1.71
C ALA A 203 -13.67 0.03 3.07
N LEU A 204 -12.53 -0.65 3.25
CA LEU A 204 -12.09 -1.22 4.52
C LEU A 204 -10.76 -0.59 4.92
N MET A 205 -10.66 -0.11 6.16
CA MET A 205 -9.40 0.33 6.75
C MET A 205 -8.97 -0.63 7.87
N VAL A 206 -7.73 -1.10 7.79
CA VAL A 206 -7.18 -2.08 8.74
C VAL A 206 -6.06 -1.43 9.55
N ALA A 207 -6.14 -1.54 10.87
CA ALA A 207 -5.16 -0.98 11.80
C ALA A 207 -4.51 -2.05 12.66
N GLY A 208 -3.19 -1.96 12.81
CA GLY A 208 -2.44 -2.73 13.80
C GLY A 208 -2.42 -2.05 15.16
N GLY A 209 -2.63 -2.81 16.24
CA GLY A 209 -2.59 -2.25 17.60
C GLY A 209 -1.19 -1.90 18.11
N ARG A 210 -0.15 -2.45 17.45
CA ARG A 210 1.27 -2.18 17.73
C ARG A 210 1.93 -1.26 16.70
N ASP A 211 1.12 -0.69 15.78
CA ASP A 211 1.61 0.20 14.74
C ASP A 211 1.89 1.61 15.31
N ILE A 212 3.16 2.00 15.33
CA ILE A 212 3.60 3.33 15.78
C ILE A 212 3.68 4.35 14.64
N VAL A 213 3.68 3.90 13.38
CA VAL A 213 3.73 4.76 12.19
C VAL A 213 2.33 5.28 11.86
N SER A 214 1.35 4.36 11.77
CA SER A 214 -0.07 4.67 11.57
C SER A 214 -0.90 4.18 12.76
N PRO A 215 -0.87 4.87 13.90
CA PRO A 215 -1.57 4.45 15.12
C PRO A 215 -3.05 4.15 14.90
N ALA A 216 -3.55 3.12 15.56
CA ALA A 216 -4.89 2.61 15.34
C ALA A 216 -6.01 3.64 15.55
N ASP A 217 -5.81 4.62 16.45
CA ASP A 217 -6.75 5.72 16.66
C ASP A 217 -6.79 6.70 15.49
N LEU A 218 -5.65 6.96 14.82
CA LEU A 218 -5.60 7.75 13.58
C LEU A 218 -6.32 7.03 12.45
N VAL A 219 -6.06 5.75 12.26
CA VAL A 219 -6.72 4.93 11.24
C VAL A 219 -8.22 4.85 11.51
N ARG A 220 -8.64 4.74 12.78
CA ARG A 220 -10.06 4.74 13.14
C ARG A 220 -10.73 6.05 12.77
N ARG A 221 -10.15 7.21 13.15
CA ARG A 221 -10.70 8.52 12.77
C ARG A 221 -10.76 8.70 11.25
N HIS A 222 -9.76 8.16 10.53
CA HIS A 222 -9.73 8.20 9.07
C HIS A 222 -10.86 7.36 8.47
N ALA A 223 -11.09 6.17 8.98
CA ALA A 223 -12.20 5.30 8.57
C ALA A 223 -13.56 5.97 8.82
N ASP A 224 -13.77 6.52 10.02
CA ASP A 224 -15.01 7.23 10.37
C ASP A 224 -15.25 8.45 9.45
N HIS A 225 -14.20 9.22 9.13
CA HIS A 225 -14.30 10.38 8.23
C HIS A 225 -14.71 9.98 6.81
N PHE A 226 -14.17 8.88 6.28
CA PHE A 226 -14.48 8.43 4.93
C PHE A 226 -15.71 7.49 4.87
N GLY A 227 -16.28 7.10 5.99
CA GLY A 227 -17.40 6.16 6.06
C GLY A 227 -16.99 4.75 5.65
N ALA A 228 -15.74 4.38 5.92
CA ALA A 228 -15.19 3.06 5.64
C ALA A 228 -15.43 2.09 6.80
N ASP A 229 -15.53 0.81 6.50
CA ASP A 229 -15.45 -0.23 7.52
C ASP A 229 -14.08 -0.22 8.18
N TYR A 230 -14.03 -0.59 9.46
CA TYR A 230 -12.81 -0.59 10.25
C TYR A 230 -12.53 -1.95 10.86
N LEU A 231 -11.30 -2.46 10.65
CA LEU A 231 -10.81 -3.70 11.25
C LEU A 231 -9.60 -3.40 12.14
N PHE A 232 -9.73 -3.69 13.42
CA PHE A 232 -8.65 -3.57 14.40
C PHE A 232 -8.00 -4.92 14.69
N LEU A 233 -6.67 -4.98 14.58
CA LEU A 233 -5.84 -6.16 14.81
C LEU A 233 -4.85 -5.86 15.94
N PRO A 234 -5.17 -6.20 17.22
CA PRO A 234 -4.43 -5.70 18.38
C PRO A 234 -2.96 -6.13 18.42
N ASP A 235 -2.64 -7.30 17.87
CA ASP A 235 -1.31 -7.91 17.95
C ASP A 235 -0.43 -7.60 16.71
N ARG A 236 -0.91 -6.81 15.76
CA ARG A 236 -0.21 -6.48 14.51
C ARG A 236 0.51 -5.13 14.61
N ALA A 237 1.69 -5.05 13.97
CA ALA A 237 2.44 -3.81 13.79
C ALA A 237 2.19 -3.19 12.39
N HIS A 238 3.07 -2.33 11.90
CA HIS A 238 2.86 -1.59 10.65
C HIS A 238 2.81 -2.51 9.42
N SER A 239 3.78 -3.42 9.28
CA SER A 239 3.82 -4.36 8.15
C SER A 239 3.00 -5.63 8.41
N LEU A 240 1.76 -5.46 8.86
CA LEU A 240 0.82 -6.54 9.22
C LEU A 240 0.62 -7.61 8.12
N ILE A 241 1.06 -7.31 6.90
CA ILE A 241 1.00 -8.17 5.72
C ILE A 241 2.22 -9.09 5.56
N LEU A 242 3.32 -8.78 6.23
CA LEU A 242 4.57 -9.54 6.23
C LEU A 242 4.78 -10.36 7.51
N GLU A 243 4.07 -10.02 8.57
CA GLU A 243 4.21 -10.66 9.87
C GLU A 243 3.78 -12.13 9.86
N PRO A 244 4.29 -12.97 10.77
CA PRO A 244 3.80 -14.34 10.95
C PRO A 244 2.27 -14.38 11.05
N ARG A 245 1.65 -15.40 10.46
CA ARG A 245 0.19 -15.51 10.35
C ARG A 245 -0.47 -14.38 9.54
N TRP A 246 0.24 -13.80 8.57
CA TRP A 246 -0.32 -12.83 7.62
C TRP A 246 -1.59 -13.35 6.92
N THR A 247 -1.74 -14.67 6.78
CA THR A 247 -2.94 -15.31 6.22
C THR A 247 -4.21 -14.95 6.97
N GLU A 248 -4.15 -14.75 8.30
CA GLU A 248 -5.30 -14.30 9.09
C GLU A 248 -5.79 -12.91 8.66
N VAL A 249 -4.84 -12.04 8.28
CA VAL A 249 -5.17 -10.71 7.75
C VAL A 249 -5.77 -10.83 6.36
N ALA A 250 -5.15 -11.65 5.50
CA ALA A 250 -5.64 -11.92 4.13
C ALA A 250 -7.04 -12.53 4.15
N ASP A 251 -7.32 -13.48 5.05
CA ASP A 251 -8.66 -14.10 5.23
C ASP A 251 -9.72 -13.09 5.66
N ARG A 252 -9.37 -12.17 6.56
CA ARG A 252 -10.28 -11.08 6.96
C ARG A 252 -10.61 -10.16 5.78
N VAL A 253 -9.60 -9.83 4.98
CA VAL A 253 -9.77 -9.02 3.76
C VAL A 253 -10.64 -9.76 2.74
N LEU A 254 -10.34 -11.00 2.41
CA LEU A 254 -11.14 -11.83 1.48
C LEU A 254 -12.59 -11.95 1.96
N SER A 255 -12.79 -12.26 3.25
CA SER A 255 -14.14 -12.38 3.83
C SER A 255 -14.91 -11.06 3.78
N TRP A 256 -14.23 -9.92 3.90
CA TRP A 256 -14.89 -8.61 3.74
C TRP A 256 -15.24 -8.34 2.27
N LEU A 257 -14.33 -8.62 1.35
CA LEU A 257 -14.57 -8.48 -0.09
C LEU A 257 -15.75 -9.34 -0.55
N ASP A 258 -15.83 -10.59 -0.09
CA ASP A 258 -16.92 -11.52 -0.42
C ASP A 258 -18.30 -11.01 0.00
N ARG A 259 -18.37 -10.19 1.05
CA ARG A 259 -19.64 -9.59 1.52
C ARG A 259 -19.96 -8.24 0.89
N SER A 260 -18.95 -7.50 0.47
CA SER A 260 -19.10 -6.08 0.10
C SER A 260 -19.05 -5.83 -1.41
N VAL A 261 -18.46 -6.75 -2.17
CA VAL A 261 -18.19 -6.52 -3.60
C VAL A 261 -18.75 -7.63 -4.48
N TRP A 262 -18.85 -8.86 -3.96
CA TRP A 262 -19.36 -10.04 -4.65
C TRP A 262 -20.21 -10.92 -3.72
#